data_b2a075ff6d15894df4daeac8f352791f
#
_entry.id   b2a075ff6d15894df4daeac8f352791f
#
_cell.length_a   1.000
_cell.length_b   1.000
_cell.length_c   1.000
_cell.angle_alpha   90.00
_cell.angle_beta   90.00
_cell.angle_gamma   90.00
#
_symmetry.space_group_name_H-M   'P 1'
#
loop_
_entity.id
_entity.type
_entity.pdbx_description
1 polymer ?
#
loop_
_entity_poly.entity_id
_entity_poly.type
_entity_poly.pdbx_seq_one_letter_code
_entity_poly.pdbx_strand_id
1 'polypeptide(L)'
;MNQDIGRAIVSSIPAVSAAVSLIMISLDITRSSNTVNRKIHYSIITVYCLMMLYWSGQVMHSVDRDAFIAYLPVSFSSFSFIPVFLYLITYIITGTGERERFPAYHFVLPLCLTVTICMIAFIVPFRQRWSAIYDNGVS
;
A
#
# COMPACT_ATOMS: atom_id res chain seq x y z
N MET A 1 5.96 24.07 14.78
CA MET A 1 6.30 24.21 13.35
C MET A 1 7.50 23.35 12.94
N ASN A 2 8.64 23.39 13.62
CA ASN A 2 9.82 22.58 13.21
C ASN A 2 9.66 21.06 13.39
N GLN A 3 8.88 20.59 14.38
CA GLN A 3 8.68 19.15 14.59
C GLN A 3 7.81 18.51 13.50
N ASP A 4 6.81 19.22 13.01
CA ASP A 4 5.91 18.70 11.97
C ASP A 4 6.62 18.58 10.61
N ILE A 5 7.49 19.54 10.30
CA ILE A 5 8.32 19.51 9.10
C ILE A 5 9.29 18.30 9.17
N GLY A 6 9.95 18.11 10.32
CA GLY A 6 10.84 16.97 10.52
C GLY A 6 10.13 15.62 10.35
N ARG A 7 8.93 15.47 10.90
CA ARG A 7 8.10 14.26 10.74
C ARG A 7 7.69 14.05 9.28
N ALA A 8 7.24 15.10 8.59
CA ALA A 8 6.87 15.01 7.18
C ALA A 8 8.04 14.57 6.30
N ILE A 9 9.25 15.11 6.54
CA ILE A 9 10.47 14.70 5.82
C ILE A 9 10.78 13.22 6.08
N VAL A 10 10.81 12.79 7.33
CA VAL A 10 11.09 11.38 7.68
C VAL A 10 10.06 10.44 7.07
N SER A 11 8.77 10.80 7.11
CA SER A 11 7.69 10.00 6.53
C SER A 11 7.73 9.96 4.98
N SER A 12 8.35 10.94 4.34
CA SER A 12 8.48 10.97 2.87
C SER A 12 9.58 10.05 2.34
N ILE A 13 10.60 9.71 3.17
CA ILE A 13 11.74 8.87 2.75
C ILE A 13 11.30 7.52 2.17
N PRO A 14 10.40 6.73 2.81
CA PRO A 14 9.95 5.46 2.25
C PRO A 14 9.16 5.64 0.95
N ALA A 15 8.36 6.71 0.83
CA ALA A 15 7.60 6.99 -0.38
C ALA A 15 8.54 7.32 -1.56
N VAL A 16 9.56 8.15 -1.34
CA VAL A 16 10.58 8.48 -2.34
C VAL A 16 11.39 7.23 -2.72
N SER A 17 11.80 6.43 -1.74
CA SER A 17 12.52 5.17 -1.99
C SER A 17 11.69 4.20 -2.84
N ALA A 18 10.39 4.06 -2.55
CA ALA A 18 9.48 3.24 -3.35
C ALA A 18 9.33 3.78 -4.78
N ALA A 19 9.23 5.10 -4.95
CA ALA A 19 9.14 5.74 -6.27
C ALA A 19 10.40 5.49 -7.12
N VAL A 20 11.59 5.66 -6.54
CA VAL A 20 12.86 5.38 -7.21
C VAL A 20 12.95 3.90 -7.61
N SER A 21 12.60 2.99 -6.71
CA SER A 21 12.59 1.55 -6.98
C SER A 21 11.62 1.19 -8.11
N LEU A 22 10.45 1.82 -8.16
CA LEU A 22 9.49 1.65 -9.25
C LEU A 22 10.07 2.05 -10.60
N ILE A 23 10.74 3.19 -10.67
CA ILE A 23 11.38 3.66 -11.91
C ILE A 23 12.45 2.65 -12.36
N MET A 24 13.32 2.22 -11.45
CA MET A 24 14.39 1.27 -11.76
C MET A 24 13.85 -0.06 -12.28
N ILE A 25 12.83 -0.63 -11.62
CA ILE A 25 12.22 -1.90 -12.03
C ILE A 25 11.47 -1.74 -13.35
N SER A 26 10.82 -0.61 -13.59
CA SER A 26 10.12 -0.35 -14.85
C SER A 26 11.09 -0.29 -16.04
N LEU A 27 12.27 0.27 -15.84
CA LEU A 27 13.34 0.29 -16.85
C LEU A 27 13.89 -1.12 -17.12
N ASP A 28 13.99 -1.96 -16.09
CA ASP A 28 14.51 -3.32 -16.23
C ASP A 28 13.52 -4.26 -16.95
N ILE A 29 12.22 -4.07 -16.75
CA ILE A 29 11.17 -4.84 -17.47
C ILE A 29 11.29 -4.70 -18.98
N THR A 30 11.63 -3.52 -19.48
CA THR A 30 11.76 -3.28 -20.92
C THR A 30 12.89 -4.08 -21.56
N ARG A 31 13.85 -4.54 -20.75
CA ARG A 31 14.99 -5.36 -21.17
C ARG A 31 14.76 -6.86 -21.05
N SER A 32 13.78 -7.28 -20.22
CA SER A 32 13.57 -8.70 -19.94
C SER A 32 12.71 -9.38 -21.01
N SER A 33 13.25 -10.41 -21.67
CA SER A 33 12.53 -11.22 -22.65
C SER A 33 11.81 -12.44 -22.03
N ASN A 34 12.12 -12.81 -20.79
CA ASN A 34 11.57 -13.99 -20.13
C ASN A 34 10.22 -13.69 -19.48
N THR A 35 9.19 -14.51 -19.77
CA THR A 35 7.82 -14.36 -19.26
C THR A 35 7.71 -14.50 -17.75
N VAL A 36 8.51 -15.38 -17.14
CA VAL A 36 8.55 -15.60 -15.68
C VAL A 36 9.11 -14.34 -14.99
N ASN A 37 10.24 -13.83 -15.49
CA ASN A 37 10.83 -12.60 -14.99
C ASN A 37 9.86 -11.42 -15.09
N ARG A 38 9.12 -11.31 -16.19
CA ARG A 38 8.11 -10.26 -16.35
C ARG A 38 6.99 -10.35 -15.32
N LYS A 39 6.50 -11.55 -14.98
CA LYS A 39 5.49 -11.72 -13.92
C LYS A 39 6.02 -11.28 -12.56
N ILE A 40 7.25 -11.64 -12.22
CA ILE A 40 7.90 -11.21 -10.97
C ILE A 40 8.01 -9.69 -10.94
N HIS A 41 8.50 -9.06 -12.01
CA HIS A 41 8.64 -7.61 -12.08
C HIS A 41 7.30 -6.88 -11.90
N TYR A 42 6.23 -7.33 -12.58
CA TYR A 42 4.90 -6.73 -12.38
C TYR A 42 4.39 -6.88 -10.95
N SER A 43 4.62 -8.03 -10.32
CA SER A 43 4.23 -8.24 -8.92
C SER A 43 5.01 -7.32 -7.97
N ILE A 44 6.31 -7.13 -8.22
CA ILE A 44 7.16 -6.21 -7.45
C ILE A 44 6.70 -4.77 -7.64
N ILE A 45 6.42 -4.34 -8.87
CA ILE A 45 5.87 -3.00 -9.14
C ILE A 45 4.58 -2.80 -8.37
N THR A 46 3.67 -3.78 -8.37
CA THR A 46 2.43 -3.68 -7.63
C THR A 46 2.66 -3.49 -6.14
N VAL A 47 3.62 -4.23 -5.54
CA VAL A 47 3.99 -4.05 -4.12
C VAL A 47 4.49 -2.62 -3.87
N TYR A 48 5.39 -2.11 -4.71
CA TYR A 48 5.90 -0.75 -4.54
C TYR A 48 4.82 0.33 -4.71
N CYS A 49 3.90 0.15 -5.66
CA CYS A 49 2.74 1.05 -5.81
C CYS A 49 1.87 1.04 -4.55
N LEU A 50 1.57 -0.13 -3.99
CA LEU A 50 0.80 -0.26 -2.76
C LEU A 50 1.54 0.37 -1.56
N MET A 51 2.85 0.18 -1.47
CA MET A 51 3.68 0.84 -0.45
C MET A 51 3.66 2.36 -0.60
N MET A 52 3.75 2.89 -1.82
CA MET A 52 3.63 4.33 -2.06
C MET A 52 2.28 4.88 -1.61
N LEU A 53 1.19 4.19 -1.94
CA LEU A 53 -0.16 4.60 -1.51
C LEU A 53 -0.27 4.58 0.03
N TYR A 54 0.25 3.56 0.69
CA TYR A 54 0.26 3.50 2.15
C TYR A 54 1.08 4.64 2.77
N TRP A 55 2.32 4.84 2.32
CA TRP A 55 3.20 5.87 2.87
C TRP A 55 2.76 7.30 2.55
N SER A 56 2.06 7.51 1.42
CA SER A 56 1.42 8.81 1.12
C SER A 56 0.41 9.18 2.20
N GLY A 57 -0.34 8.21 2.74
CA GLY A 57 -1.22 8.44 3.89
C GLY A 57 -0.44 8.91 5.12
N GLN A 58 0.73 8.33 5.41
CA GLN A 58 1.55 8.76 6.55
C GLN A 58 2.09 10.19 6.38
N VAL A 59 2.46 10.57 5.16
CA VAL A 59 2.83 11.96 4.86
C VAL A 59 1.65 12.91 5.06
N MET A 60 0.47 12.55 4.55
CA MET A 60 -0.76 13.34 4.75
C MET A 60 -1.09 13.52 6.22
N HIS A 61 -0.94 12.47 7.04
CA HIS A 61 -1.13 12.57 8.48
C HIS A 61 -0.25 13.66 9.13
N SER A 62 0.97 13.86 8.61
CA SER A 62 1.93 14.84 9.15
C SER A 62 1.66 16.27 8.67
N VAL A 63 0.99 16.43 7.52
CA VAL A 63 0.81 17.74 6.85
C VAL A 63 -0.63 18.25 7.00
N ASP A 64 -1.60 17.38 6.72
CA ASP A 64 -3.02 17.71 6.71
C ASP A 64 -3.84 16.55 7.28
N ARG A 65 -4.36 16.75 8.49
CA ARG A 65 -5.14 15.74 9.20
C ARG A 65 -6.47 15.43 8.52
N ASP A 66 -7.10 16.42 7.92
CA ASP A 66 -8.38 16.23 7.24
C ASP A 66 -8.19 15.42 5.96
N ALA A 67 -7.15 15.73 5.19
CA ALA A 67 -6.78 14.96 4.02
C ALA A 67 -6.41 13.52 4.40
N PHE A 68 -5.72 13.30 5.51
CA PHE A 68 -5.40 11.96 6.00
C PHE A 68 -6.65 11.13 6.29
N ILE A 69 -7.65 11.68 6.99
CA ILE A 69 -8.88 10.96 7.31
C ILE A 69 -9.66 10.59 6.04
N ALA A 70 -9.68 11.46 5.04
CA ALA A 70 -10.29 11.17 3.75
C ALA A 70 -9.52 10.06 3.00
N TYR A 71 -8.20 10.04 3.12
CA TYR A 71 -7.32 9.09 2.45
C TYR A 71 -7.16 7.74 3.18
N LEU A 72 -7.55 7.68 4.44
CA LEU A 72 -7.38 6.52 5.32
C LEU A 72 -7.88 5.18 4.72
N PRO A 73 -9.04 5.12 4.06
CA PRO A 73 -9.49 3.88 3.41
C PRO A 73 -8.52 3.38 2.33
N VAL A 74 -7.93 4.29 1.55
CA VAL A 74 -6.95 3.95 0.51
C VAL A 74 -5.67 3.41 1.13
N SER A 75 -5.17 4.07 2.17
CA SER A 75 -3.95 3.67 2.87
C SER A 75 -4.06 2.27 3.48
N PHE A 76 -5.11 2.00 4.24
CA PHE A 76 -5.32 0.69 4.86
C PHE A 76 -5.61 -0.42 3.85
N SER A 77 -6.41 -0.13 2.82
CA SER A 77 -6.66 -1.09 1.74
C SER A 77 -5.37 -1.48 1.05
N SER A 78 -4.53 -0.52 0.71
CA SER A 78 -3.22 -0.77 0.08
C SER A 78 -2.34 -1.65 0.96
N PHE A 79 -2.27 -1.37 2.25
CA PHE A 79 -1.49 -2.16 3.20
C PHE A 79 -1.96 -3.62 3.28
N SER A 80 -3.27 -3.88 3.23
CA SER A 80 -3.83 -5.24 3.34
C SER A 80 -3.46 -6.14 2.16
N PHE A 81 -3.18 -5.59 0.97
CA PHE A 81 -2.78 -6.35 -0.21
C PHE A 81 -1.28 -6.68 -0.27
N ILE A 82 -0.42 -5.93 0.42
CA ILE A 82 1.04 -6.12 0.37
C ILE A 82 1.45 -7.56 0.70
N PRO A 83 0.99 -8.21 1.78
CA PRO A 83 1.39 -9.57 2.11
C PRO A 83 1.03 -10.59 1.04
N VAL A 84 -0.11 -10.43 0.38
CA VAL A 84 -0.56 -11.36 -0.68
C VAL A 84 0.34 -11.25 -1.90
N PHE A 85 0.73 -10.05 -2.30
CA PHE A 85 1.66 -9.87 -3.42
C PHE A 85 3.08 -10.32 -3.09
N LEU A 86 3.55 -10.15 -1.86
CA LEU A 86 4.83 -10.72 -1.41
C LEU A 86 4.80 -12.24 -1.45
N TYR A 87 3.69 -12.85 -1.00
CA TYR A 87 3.50 -14.29 -1.11
C TYR A 87 3.46 -14.76 -2.57
N LEU A 88 2.77 -14.03 -3.46
CA LEU A 88 2.76 -14.30 -4.89
C LEU A 88 4.17 -14.29 -5.50
N ILE A 89 4.99 -13.31 -5.15
CA ILE A 89 6.39 -13.23 -5.60
C ILE A 89 7.17 -14.46 -5.15
N THR A 90 7.07 -14.82 -3.86
CA THR A 90 7.73 -15.99 -3.31
C THR A 90 7.27 -17.27 -4.01
N TYR A 91 5.96 -17.41 -4.25
CA TYR A 91 5.36 -18.54 -4.95
C TYR A 91 5.90 -18.69 -6.38
N ILE A 92 6.09 -17.60 -7.12
CA ILE A 92 6.66 -17.61 -8.47
C ILE A 92 8.16 -17.98 -8.42
N ILE A 93 8.92 -17.41 -7.48
CA ILE A 93 10.38 -17.66 -7.36
C ILE A 93 10.69 -19.09 -6.97
N THR A 94 9.88 -19.70 -6.10
CA THR A 94 10.10 -21.11 -5.67
C THR A 94 9.77 -22.14 -6.73
N GLY A 95 9.33 -21.71 -7.93
CA GLY A 95 9.04 -22.60 -9.06
C GLY A 95 7.70 -23.34 -8.96
N THR A 96 6.99 -23.22 -7.85
CA THR A 96 5.64 -23.80 -7.71
C THR A 96 4.65 -23.16 -8.68
N GLY A 97 4.89 -21.89 -9.05
CA GLY A 97 4.06 -21.14 -9.99
C GLY A 97 4.11 -21.61 -11.45
N GLU A 98 5.05 -22.47 -11.84
CA GLU A 98 5.07 -23.04 -13.18
C GLU A 98 4.14 -24.27 -13.32
N ARG A 99 3.90 -24.97 -12.23
CA ARG A 99 3.09 -26.21 -12.20
C ARG A 99 1.65 -25.99 -11.77
N GLU A 100 1.43 -25.03 -10.88
CA GLU A 100 0.10 -24.77 -10.31
C GLU A 100 -0.27 -23.29 -10.46
N ARG A 101 -1.57 -23.03 -10.62
CA ARG A 101 -2.07 -21.65 -10.62
C ARG A 101 -2.04 -21.11 -9.19
N PHE A 102 -1.58 -19.88 -9.01
CA PHE A 102 -1.64 -19.20 -7.72
C PHE A 102 -3.08 -19.21 -7.18
N PRO A 103 -3.30 -19.69 -5.94
CA PRO A 103 -4.64 -19.82 -5.40
C PRO A 103 -5.28 -18.46 -5.15
N ALA A 104 -6.30 -18.12 -5.92
CA ALA A 104 -6.98 -16.83 -5.88
C ALA A 104 -7.66 -16.53 -4.52
N TYR A 105 -7.92 -17.56 -3.70
CA TYR A 105 -8.53 -17.37 -2.38
C TYR A 105 -7.68 -16.52 -1.43
N HIS A 106 -6.36 -16.39 -1.65
CA HIS A 106 -5.51 -15.51 -0.85
C HIS A 106 -5.89 -14.03 -1.00
N PHE A 107 -6.55 -13.65 -2.11
CA PHE A 107 -7.06 -12.29 -2.29
C PHE A 107 -8.38 -12.04 -1.58
N VAL A 108 -9.09 -13.08 -1.11
CA VAL A 108 -10.41 -12.93 -0.49
C VAL A 108 -10.32 -12.12 0.80
N LEU A 109 -9.34 -12.41 1.65
CA LEU A 109 -9.18 -11.70 2.92
C LEU A 109 -8.92 -10.20 2.75
N PRO A 110 -7.90 -9.76 1.96
CA PRO A 110 -7.69 -8.33 1.75
C PRO A 110 -8.85 -7.66 1.01
N LEU A 111 -9.53 -8.37 0.12
CA LEU A 111 -10.73 -7.85 -0.54
C LEU A 111 -11.87 -7.60 0.46
N CYS A 112 -12.16 -8.56 1.34
CA CYS A 112 -13.16 -8.41 2.40
C CYS A 112 -12.81 -7.25 3.34
N LEU A 113 -11.54 -7.14 3.74
CA LEU A 113 -11.06 -6.02 4.57
C LEU A 113 -11.24 -4.68 3.85
N THR A 114 -10.87 -4.59 2.58
CA THR A 114 -11.05 -3.38 1.78
C THR A 114 -12.51 -2.97 1.68
N VAL A 115 -13.40 -3.91 1.37
CA VAL A 115 -14.86 -3.66 1.31
C VAL A 115 -15.36 -3.18 2.66
N THR A 116 -14.96 -3.82 3.76
CA THR A 116 -15.36 -3.42 5.11
C THR A 116 -14.87 -2.01 5.45
N ILE A 117 -13.62 -1.68 5.15
CA ILE A 117 -13.04 -0.35 5.39
C ILE A 117 -13.78 0.72 4.56
N CYS A 118 -14.05 0.43 3.28
CA CYS A 118 -14.80 1.33 2.42
C CYS A 118 -16.24 1.54 2.91
N MET A 119 -16.90 0.48 3.35
CA MET A 119 -18.27 0.56 3.93
C MET A 119 -18.27 1.41 5.20
N ILE A 120 -17.31 1.19 6.11
CA ILE A 120 -17.17 2.02 7.32
C ILE A 120 -16.91 3.48 6.95
N ALA A 121 -16.01 3.72 6.00
CA ALA A 121 -15.70 5.08 5.55
C ALA A 121 -16.88 5.78 4.89
N PHE A 122 -17.81 5.04 4.28
CA PHE A 122 -19.02 5.58 3.67
C PHE A 122 -20.12 5.83 4.71
N ILE A 123 -20.33 4.89 5.65
CA ILE A 123 -21.41 4.95 6.64
C ILE A 123 -21.08 5.92 7.78
N VAL A 124 -19.82 5.93 8.25
CA VAL A 124 -19.39 6.76 9.37
C VAL A 124 -19.08 8.17 8.89
N PRO A 125 -19.78 9.22 9.37
CA PRO A 125 -19.53 10.59 8.98
C PRO A 125 -18.07 11.01 9.26
N PHE A 126 -17.52 11.84 8.41
CA PHE A 126 -16.14 12.34 8.52
C PHE A 126 -15.82 12.89 9.93
N ARG A 127 -16.75 13.64 10.50
CA ARG A 127 -16.58 14.25 11.83
C ARG A 127 -16.43 13.21 12.95
N GLN A 128 -17.16 12.09 12.87
CA GLN A 128 -17.04 10.99 13.85
C GLN A 128 -15.73 10.24 13.68
N ARG A 129 -15.25 10.05 12.46
CA ARG A 129 -13.92 9.45 12.20
C ARG A 129 -12.82 10.35 12.73
N TRP A 130 -12.95 11.64 12.58
CA TRP A 130 -12.01 12.63 13.07
C TRP A 130 -11.91 12.56 14.60
N SER A 131 -13.05 12.61 15.32
CA SER A 131 -13.08 12.52 16.79
C SER A 131 -12.54 11.18 17.30
N ALA A 132 -12.85 10.06 16.64
CA ALA A 132 -12.36 8.75 17.05
C ALA A 132 -10.82 8.62 16.97
N ILE A 133 -10.18 9.33 16.03
CA ILE A 133 -8.73 9.24 15.82
C ILE A 133 -7.98 10.28 16.67
N TYR A 134 -8.51 11.48 16.80
CA TYR A 134 -7.80 12.61 17.39
C TYR A 134 -8.28 13.02 18.77
N ASP A 135 -9.57 12.89 19.09
CA ASP A 135 -10.09 13.28 20.41
C ASP A 135 -9.89 12.18 21.47
N ASN A 136 -9.96 10.90 21.08
CA ASN A 136 -9.73 9.78 22.00
C ASN A 136 -8.24 9.47 22.27
N GLY A 137 -7.34 10.15 21.57
CA GLY A 137 -5.88 10.03 21.76
C GLY A 137 -5.28 11.07 22.71
N VAL A 138 -6.10 11.93 23.28
CA VAL A 138 -5.69 13.00 24.24
C VAL A 138 -6.31 12.71 25.61
N SER A 139 -5.93 11.60 26.19
CA SER A 139 -6.16 11.35 27.62
C SER A 139 -4.87 10.85 28.28
#